data_16e637e2fa05b29208d73b6696612810
#
_entry.id   16e637e2fa05b29208d73b6696612810
#
_cell.length_a   1.000
_cell.length_b   1.000
_cell.length_c   1.000
_cell.angle_alpha   90.00
_cell.angle_beta   90.00
_cell.angle_gamma   90.00
#
_symmetry.space_group_name_H-M   'P 1'
#
loop_
_entity.id
_entity.type
_entity.pdbx_description
1 polymer ?
#
loop_
_entity_poly.entity_id
_entity_poly.type
_entity_poly.pdbx_seq_one_letter_code
_entity_poly.pdbx_strand_id
1 'polypeptide(L)'
;MRYLIKYTKESNIKFISHLDLMRTIQKVVRRAELPVKYSQGFNPHMALSIAQPLGVGVYSSGEYMDLILVEEIDVQEIIDRLNEKSASGIKFMTATQIPPTEPNEKKMPQAMAMIDACRYTIKINYTSVEGLEEEVKALVEKNEWITLKKSKKAEKEVNIKEFIYEFKFWVKDEALVINTVVKSGSREHLSADLLAKYIKEHTSNVDED
;
A
#
# COMPACT_ATOMS: atom_id res chain seq x y z
N MET A 1 18.88 16.05 4.91
CA MET A 1 17.84 16.31 3.90
C MET A 1 16.83 15.19 3.90
N ARG A 2 15.51 15.45 3.68
CA ARG A 2 14.44 14.43 3.60
C ARG A 2 14.02 14.26 2.15
N TYR A 3 13.88 13.01 1.71
CA TYR A 3 13.41 12.65 0.38
C TYR A 3 12.18 11.77 0.47
N LEU A 4 11.16 12.09 -0.31
CA LEU A 4 10.02 11.22 -0.57
C LEU A 4 10.34 10.40 -1.82
N ILE A 5 10.39 9.09 -1.68
CA ILE A 5 10.76 8.17 -2.77
C ILE A 5 9.56 7.31 -3.11
N LYS A 6 9.21 7.25 -4.41
CA LYS A 6 8.22 6.34 -4.95
C LYS A 6 8.90 5.09 -5.49
N TYR A 7 8.35 3.90 -5.16
CA TYR A 7 8.88 2.62 -5.60
C TYR A 7 7.76 1.61 -5.89
N THR A 8 8.09 0.50 -6.55
CA THR A 8 7.16 -0.62 -6.81
C THR A 8 7.43 -1.79 -5.87
N LYS A 9 6.39 -2.56 -5.58
CA LYS A 9 6.49 -3.94 -5.09
C LYS A 9 5.85 -4.82 -6.15
N GLU A 10 6.65 -5.47 -6.99
CA GLU A 10 6.16 -6.21 -8.16
C GLU A 10 5.56 -7.57 -7.77
N SER A 11 4.83 -8.18 -8.71
CA SER A 11 4.06 -9.41 -8.44
C SER A 11 4.92 -10.62 -8.06
N ASN A 12 6.16 -10.72 -8.55
CA ASN A 12 7.11 -11.79 -8.23
C ASN A 12 7.53 -11.81 -6.75
N ILE A 13 7.39 -10.68 -6.05
CA ILE A 13 7.69 -10.57 -4.62
C ILE A 13 6.45 -10.29 -3.77
N LYS A 14 5.23 -10.49 -4.29
CA LYS A 14 3.99 -10.17 -3.56
C LYS A 14 3.86 -10.89 -2.21
N PHE A 15 4.43 -12.07 -2.07
CA PHE A 15 4.35 -12.87 -0.85
C PHE A 15 5.37 -12.52 0.25
N ILE A 16 6.30 -11.58 0.01
CA ILE A 16 7.18 -11.12 1.09
C ILE A 16 6.39 -10.25 2.09
N SER A 17 6.74 -10.43 3.37
CA SER A 17 6.15 -9.63 4.44
C SER A 17 6.61 -8.16 4.39
N HIS A 18 5.85 -7.26 5.03
CA HIS A 18 6.27 -5.86 5.18
C HIS A 18 7.65 -5.71 5.83
N LEU A 19 7.94 -6.52 6.85
CA LEU A 19 9.24 -6.47 7.55
C LEU A 19 10.40 -6.93 6.65
N ASP A 20 10.17 -7.93 5.80
CA ASP A 20 11.20 -8.40 4.87
C ASP A 20 11.41 -7.43 3.72
N LEU A 21 10.33 -6.79 3.24
CA LEU A 21 10.43 -5.68 2.29
C LEU A 21 11.27 -4.53 2.86
N MET A 22 10.96 -4.11 4.09
CA MET A 22 11.72 -3.07 4.80
C MET A 22 13.20 -3.44 4.93
N ARG A 23 13.51 -4.65 5.37
CA ARG A 23 14.90 -5.15 5.48
C ARG A 23 15.59 -5.17 4.13
N THR A 24 14.88 -5.55 3.07
CA THR A 24 15.44 -5.59 1.70
C THR A 24 15.76 -4.17 1.23
N ILE A 25 14.84 -3.22 1.39
CA ILE A 25 15.08 -1.81 1.03
C ILE A 25 16.25 -1.24 1.83
N GLN A 26 16.34 -1.51 3.14
CA GLN A 26 17.48 -1.08 3.94
C GLN A 26 18.82 -1.63 3.44
N LYS A 27 18.86 -2.89 2.98
CA LYS A 27 20.06 -3.47 2.36
C LYS A 27 20.41 -2.80 1.04
N VAL A 28 19.39 -2.50 0.20
CA VAL A 28 19.58 -1.75 -1.05
C VAL A 28 20.19 -0.38 -0.77
N VAL A 29 19.61 0.38 0.15
CA VAL A 29 20.08 1.72 0.54
C VAL A 29 21.54 1.69 1.03
N ARG A 30 21.92 0.68 1.83
CA ARG A 30 23.33 0.50 2.27
C ARG A 30 24.26 0.20 1.11
N ARG A 31 23.88 -0.69 0.19
CA ARG A 31 24.69 -1.05 -0.98
C ARG A 31 24.83 0.10 -1.97
N ALA A 32 23.82 0.97 -2.04
CA ALA A 32 23.82 2.18 -2.83
C ALA A 32 24.75 3.26 -2.23
N GLU A 33 25.34 3.00 -1.04
CA GLU A 33 26.28 3.91 -0.33
C GLU A 33 25.71 5.31 -0.17
N LEU A 34 24.38 5.42 0.01
CA LEU A 34 23.74 6.70 0.30
C LEU A 34 24.08 7.11 1.74
N PRO A 35 24.41 8.39 2.01
CA PRO A 35 24.78 8.90 3.33
C PRO A 35 23.53 9.05 4.21
N VAL A 36 22.96 7.92 4.64
CA VAL A 36 21.71 7.87 5.39
C VAL A 36 21.93 8.32 6.83
N LYS A 37 20.99 9.12 7.33
CA LYS A 37 20.93 9.47 8.73
C LYS A 37 20.49 8.26 9.57
N TYR A 38 21.14 8.07 10.72
CA TYR A 38 20.75 7.08 11.73
C TYR A 38 20.23 7.76 13.00
N SER A 39 19.38 7.04 13.74
CA SER A 39 18.96 7.47 15.07
C SER A 39 20.14 7.44 16.05
N GLN A 40 20.02 8.23 17.12
CA GLN A 40 20.97 8.19 18.23
C GLN A 40 20.66 7.02 19.17
N GLY A 41 21.68 6.48 19.87
CA GLY A 41 21.52 5.45 20.88
C GLY A 41 22.31 4.17 20.60
N PHE A 42 22.15 3.16 21.46
CA PHE A 42 22.89 1.89 21.41
C PHE A 42 22.57 1.02 20.21
N ASN A 43 21.38 1.16 19.62
CA ASN A 43 20.98 0.42 18.42
C ASN A 43 20.49 1.42 17.36
N PRO A 44 21.39 2.02 16.57
CA PRO A 44 21.04 3.01 15.58
C PRO A 44 20.16 2.42 14.48
N HIS A 45 19.01 3.03 14.25
CA HIS A 45 18.11 2.68 13.15
C HIS A 45 18.26 3.66 12.00
N MET A 46 18.26 3.14 10.78
CA MET A 46 18.22 3.94 9.57
C MET A 46 16.97 4.83 9.57
N ALA A 47 17.13 6.11 9.28
CA ALA A 47 16.03 7.07 9.18
C ALA A 47 15.27 6.87 7.86
N LEU A 48 14.59 5.75 7.76
CA LEU A 48 13.76 5.29 6.65
C LEU A 48 12.41 4.82 7.18
N SER A 49 11.31 5.25 6.55
CA SER A 49 9.96 4.78 6.87
C SER A 49 9.13 4.57 5.62
N ILE A 50 8.47 3.42 5.52
CA ILE A 50 7.49 3.11 4.47
C ILE A 50 6.16 3.76 4.86
N ALA A 51 5.50 4.39 3.88
CA ALA A 51 4.27 5.15 4.14
C ALA A 51 3.08 4.26 4.49
N GLN A 52 2.89 3.18 3.74
CA GLN A 52 1.79 2.23 3.95
C GLN A 52 2.32 0.80 3.88
N PRO A 53 2.19 0.01 4.96
CA PRO A 53 2.51 -1.41 4.90
C PRO A 53 1.53 -2.17 3.99
N LEU A 54 2.07 -2.89 3.00
CA LEU A 54 1.26 -3.81 2.18
C LEU A 54 1.15 -5.18 2.84
N GLY A 55 -0.02 -5.78 2.73
CA GLY A 55 -0.26 -7.18 3.10
C GLY A 55 0.55 -8.16 2.25
N VAL A 56 0.67 -9.40 2.74
CA VAL A 56 1.20 -10.52 1.97
C VAL A 56 0.21 -10.85 0.85
N GLY A 57 0.70 -11.17 -0.35
CA GLY A 57 -0.14 -11.39 -1.53
C GLY A 57 -0.44 -10.11 -2.34
N VAL A 58 -0.21 -8.93 -1.77
CA VAL A 58 -0.45 -7.65 -2.45
C VAL A 58 0.83 -7.14 -3.10
N TYR A 59 0.71 -6.69 -4.36
CA TYR A 59 1.75 -5.99 -5.10
C TYR A 59 1.26 -4.59 -5.48
N SER A 60 2.19 -3.68 -5.78
CA SER A 60 1.86 -2.27 -6.04
C SER A 60 2.78 -1.67 -7.09
N SER A 61 2.19 -0.83 -7.95
CA SER A 61 2.91 0.00 -8.91
C SER A 61 3.39 1.34 -8.34
N GLY A 62 3.09 1.65 -7.07
CA GLY A 62 3.44 2.94 -6.50
C GLY A 62 3.28 3.02 -4.99
N GLU A 63 4.32 2.62 -4.28
CA GLU A 63 4.48 2.80 -2.84
C GLU A 63 5.39 3.99 -2.55
N TYR A 64 5.29 4.52 -1.34
CA TYR A 64 6.08 5.67 -0.92
C TYR A 64 6.88 5.37 0.34
N MET A 65 8.06 5.95 0.42
CA MET A 65 8.88 5.95 1.64
C MET A 65 9.55 7.30 1.86
N ASP A 66 9.76 7.65 3.11
CA ASP A 66 10.65 8.73 3.50
C ASP A 66 12.06 8.19 3.73
N LEU A 67 13.07 8.86 3.18
CA LEU A 67 14.48 8.60 3.43
C LEU A 67 15.15 9.90 3.87
N ILE A 68 15.92 9.86 4.96
CA ILE A 68 16.64 11.04 5.45
C ILE A 68 18.14 10.83 5.23
N LEU A 69 18.75 11.72 4.46
CA LEU A 69 20.19 11.77 4.23
C LEU A 69 20.85 12.85 5.09
N VAL A 70 22.12 12.68 5.40
CA VAL A 70 22.91 13.68 6.17
C VAL A 70 23.36 14.85 5.31
N GLU A 71 23.47 14.63 3.99
CA GLU A 71 23.81 15.65 2.99
C GLU A 71 22.83 15.63 1.83
N GLU A 72 22.90 16.64 1.00
CA GLU A 72 22.07 16.76 -0.20
C GLU A 72 22.69 15.97 -1.36
N ILE A 73 21.85 15.20 -2.05
CA ILE A 73 22.23 14.44 -3.24
C ILE A 73 21.16 14.72 -4.30
N ASP A 74 21.57 14.80 -5.56
CA ASP A 74 20.66 14.94 -6.68
C ASP A 74 19.63 13.81 -6.72
N VAL A 75 18.37 14.14 -7.02
CA VAL A 75 17.27 13.17 -6.98
C VAL A 75 17.41 12.06 -8.01
N GLN A 76 17.98 12.36 -9.19
CA GLN A 76 18.23 11.34 -10.20
C GLN A 76 19.37 10.41 -9.79
N GLU A 77 20.43 10.95 -9.19
CA GLU A 77 21.54 10.15 -8.65
C GLU A 77 21.05 9.19 -7.56
N ILE A 78 20.14 9.61 -6.68
CA ILE A 78 19.55 8.73 -5.65
C ILE A 78 18.83 7.56 -6.34
N ILE A 79 18.00 7.83 -7.36
CA ILE A 79 17.22 6.80 -8.07
C ILE A 79 18.15 5.84 -8.81
N ASP A 80 19.16 6.33 -9.50
CA ASP A 80 20.10 5.51 -10.27
C ASP A 80 20.90 4.56 -9.35
N ARG A 81 21.43 5.08 -8.25
CA ARG A 81 22.18 4.31 -7.24
C ARG A 81 21.30 3.26 -6.56
N LEU A 82 20.04 3.61 -6.22
CA LEU A 82 19.09 2.65 -5.64
C LEU A 82 18.73 1.54 -6.63
N ASN A 83 18.45 1.87 -7.89
CA ASN A 83 18.08 0.89 -8.90
C ASN A 83 19.24 -0.03 -9.29
N GLU A 84 20.48 0.49 -9.36
CA GLU A 84 21.68 -0.33 -9.60
C GLU A 84 21.84 -1.43 -8.56
N LYS A 85 21.51 -1.17 -7.31
CA LYS A 85 21.65 -2.12 -6.19
C LYS A 85 20.35 -2.80 -5.78
N SER A 86 19.26 -2.54 -6.53
CA SER A 86 17.94 -3.07 -6.19
C SER A 86 17.86 -4.58 -6.39
N ALA A 87 17.03 -5.22 -5.55
CA ALA A 87 16.64 -6.60 -5.77
C ALA A 87 15.53 -6.69 -6.83
N SER A 88 15.45 -7.82 -7.53
CA SER A 88 14.33 -8.10 -8.44
C SER A 88 12.99 -7.91 -7.74
N GLY A 89 12.05 -7.24 -8.40
CA GLY A 89 10.71 -6.96 -7.89
C GLY A 89 10.57 -5.64 -7.13
N ILE A 90 11.65 -4.86 -6.97
CA ILE A 90 11.60 -3.50 -6.43
C ILE A 90 12.24 -2.56 -7.45
N LYS A 91 11.49 -1.54 -7.88
CA LYS A 91 11.98 -0.48 -8.75
C LYS A 91 11.71 0.87 -8.11
N PHE A 92 12.75 1.68 -7.96
CA PHE A 92 12.63 3.07 -7.49
C PHE A 92 12.33 3.96 -8.70
N MET A 93 11.24 4.74 -8.61
CA MET A 93 10.69 5.46 -9.76
C MET A 93 11.05 6.93 -9.73
N THR A 94 10.80 7.58 -8.61
CA THR A 94 11.06 9.01 -8.43
C THR A 94 11.52 9.30 -7.01
N ALA A 95 12.35 10.33 -6.86
CA ALA A 95 12.65 10.95 -5.58
C ALA A 95 12.27 12.43 -5.65
N THR A 96 11.73 12.94 -4.54
CA THR A 96 11.40 14.35 -4.39
C THR A 96 12.03 14.84 -3.08
N GLN A 97 12.87 15.85 -3.17
CA GLN A 97 13.43 16.48 -1.98
C GLN A 97 12.33 17.26 -1.26
N ILE A 98 12.20 17.03 0.03
CA ILE A 98 11.28 17.79 0.88
C ILE A 98 12.06 18.97 1.47
N PRO A 99 11.67 20.21 1.17
CA PRO A 99 12.38 21.37 1.65
C PRO A 99 12.41 21.41 3.18
N PRO A 100 13.48 21.95 3.78
CA PRO A 100 13.49 22.22 5.20
C PRO A 100 12.36 23.18 5.58
N THR A 101 11.79 22.99 6.75
CA THR A 101 10.72 23.85 7.25
C THR A 101 11.34 25.13 7.83
N GLU A 102 10.85 26.28 7.43
CA GLU A 102 11.23 27.56 8.01
C GLU A 102 10.78 27.65 9.49
N PRO A 103 11.45 28.46 10.33
CA PRO A 103 11.21 28.49 11.77
C PRO A 103 9.77 28.72 12.20
N ASN A 104 8.95 29.38 11.37
CA ASN A 104 7.55 29.72 11.66
C ASN A 104 6.55 28.91 10.83
N GLU A 105 7.00 27.92 10.06
CA GLU A 105 6.14 27.11 9.21
C GLU A 105 5.81 25.76 9.86
N LYS A 106 4.63 25.23 9.51
CA LYS A 106 4.23 23.89 9.93
C LYS A 106 5.05 22.85 9.17
N LYS A 107 5.79 22.04 9.89
CA LYS A 107 6.58 20.95 9.31
C LYS A 107 5.71 20.03 8.45
N MET A 108 6.16 19.76 7.22
CA MET A 108 5.50 18.79 6.35
C MET A 108 5.48 17.41 7.02
N PRO A 109 4.30 16.78 7.19
CA PRO A 109 4.19 15.48 7.85
C PRO A 109 4.94 14.40 7.06
N GLN A 110 5.23 13.28 7.71
CA GLN A 110 5.79 12.12 7.02
C GLN A 110 4.77 11.52 6.04
N ALA A 111 5.25 10.83 5.01
CA ALA A 111 4.42 10.21 3.98
C ALA A 111 3.30 9.32 4.56
N MET A 112 3.58 8.59 5.65
CA MET A 112 2.60 7.78 6.37
C MET A 112 1.38 8.58 6.86
N ALA A 113 1.56 9.85 7.20
CA ALA A 113 0.49 10.71 7.69
C ALA A 113 -0.24 11.47 6.56
N MET A 114 0.24 11.34 5.33
CA MET A 114 -0.30 12.03 4.16
C MET A 114 -1.16 11.14 3.26
N ILE A 115 -1.10 9.82 3.46
CA ILE A 115 -1.93 8.88 2.70
C ILE A 115 -3.32 8.88 3.30
N ASP A 116 -4.33 9.20 2.48
CA ASP A 116 -5.74 9.17 2.84
C ASP A 116 -6.53 8.14 2.03
N ALA A 117 -6.05 7.76 0.86
CA ALA A 117 -6.72 6.80 -0.01
C ALA A 117 -5.74 5.93 -0.81
N CYS A 118 -6.19 4.73 -1.16
CA CYS A 118 -5.51 3.83 -2.08
C CYS A 118 -6.48 3.33 -3.15
N ARG A 119 -5.95 3.15 -4.37
CA ARG A 119 -6.66 2.47 -5.45
C ARG A 119 -6.22 1.02 -5.51
N TYR A 120 -7.20 0.12 -5.47
CA TYR A 120 -6.97 -1.32 -5.62
C TYR A 120 -7.62 -1.84 -6.90
N THR A 121 -6.96 -2.82 -7.52
CA THR A 121 -7.59 -3.75 -8.46
C THR A 121 -7.62 -5.12 -7.81
N ILE A 122 -8.81 -5.64 -7.53
CA ILE A 122 -9.02 -6.91 -6.86
C ILE A 122 -9.58 -7.88 -7.90
N LYS A 123 -9.02 -9.08 -7.99
CA LYS A 123 -9.55 -10.17 -8.81
C LYS A 123 -10.01 -11.29 -7.90
N ILE A 124 -11.27 -11.71 -8.06
CA ILE A 124 -11.88 -12.84 -7.35
C ILE A 124 -12.29 -13.85 -8.42
N ASN A 125 -11.79 -15.08 -8.32
CA ASN A 125 -12.15 -16.16 -9.23
C ASN A 125 -13.47 -16.81 -8.80
N TYR A 126 -14.21 -17.33 -9.78
CA TYR A 126 -15.50 -17.99 -9.59
C TYR A 126 -15.52 -19.29 -10.38
N THR A 127 -16.20 -20.30 -9.87
CA THR A 127 -16.46 -21.56 -10.58
C THR A 127 -17.56 -21.39 -11.65
N SER A 128 -18.43 -20.39 -11.50
CA SER A 128 -19.41 -19.95 -12.48
C SER A 128 -19.69 -18.46 -12.29
N VAL A 129 -19.80 -17.72 -13.37
CA VAL A 129 -20.12 -16.28 -13.38
C VAL A 129 -21.57 -15.99 -13.78
N GLU A 130 -22.40 -17.02 -13.93
CA GLU A 130 -23.81 -16.86 -14.24
C GLU A 130 -24.55 -16.11 -13.11
N GLY A 131 -25.21 -15.00 -13.43
CA GLY A 131 -25.92 -14.14 -12.47
C GLY A 131 -25.01 -13.28 -11.58
N LEU A 132 -23.69 -13.41 -11.67
CA LEU A 132 -22.75 -12.69 -10.81
C LEU A 132 -22.84 -11.17 -10.94
N GLU A 133 -23.02 -10.68 -12.16
CA GLU A 133 -23.13 -9.23 -12.40
C GLU A 133 -24.35 -8.64 -11.69
N GLU A 134 -25.49 -9.33 -11.71
CA GLU A 134 -26.71 -8.96 -11.02
C GLU A 134 -26.56 -9.02 -9.50
N GLU A 135 -25.90 -10.05 -8.98
CA GLU A 135 -25.59 -10.16 -7.53
C GLU A 135 -24.76 -8.99 -7.06
N VAL A 136 -23.69 -8.63 -7.80
CA VAL A 136 -22.83 -7.50 -7.44
C VAL A 136 -23.57 -6.17 -7.57
N LYS A 137 -24.40 -5.96 -8.60
CA LYS A 137 -25.27 -4.79 -8.71
C LYS A 137 -26.18 -4.64 -7.50
N ALA A 138 -26.89 -5.72 -7.14
CA ALA A 138 -27.75 -5.73 -5.96
C ALA A 138 -26.97 -5.45 -4.66
N LEU A 139 -25.72 -5.96 -4.55
CA LEU A 139 -24.86 -5.67 -3.41
C LEU A 139 -24.49 -4.18 -3.35
N VAL A 140 -24.14 -3.58 -4.48
CA VAL A 140 -23.77 -2.15 -4.57
C VAL A 140 -24.95 -1.24 -4.21
N GLU A 141 -26.19 -1.64 -4.49
CA GLU A 141 -27.40 -0.90 -4.16
C GLU A 141 -27.72 -0.89 -2.65
N LYS A 142 -27.21 -1.86 -1.87
CA LYS A 142 -27.41 -1.87 -0.41
C LYS A 142 -26.84 -0.59 0.22
N ASN A 143 -27.56 -0.01 1.15
CA ASN A 143 -27.13 1.21 1.86
C ASN A 143 -25.91 0.96 2.75
N GLU A 144 -25.77 -0.22 3.31
CA GLU A 144 -24.75 -0.57 4.29
C GLU A 144 -24.08 -1.91 3.94
N TRP A 145 -22.78 -1.97 4.19
CA TRP A 145 -21.98 -3.19 4.10
C TRP A 145 -21.36 -3.49 5.46
N ILE A 146 -22.16 -4.14 6.31
CA ILE A 146 -21.74 -4.44 7.68
C ILE A 146 -20.89 -5.70 7.72
N THR A 147 -19.69 -5.61 8.31
CA THR A 147 -18.80 -6.75 8.52
C THR A 147 -17.99 -6.60 9.80
N LEU A 148 -17.44 -7.72 10.29
CA LEU A 148 -16.59 -7.74 11.48
C LEU A 148 -15.15 -7.35 11.10
N LYS A 149 -14.70 -6.24 11.62
CA LYS A 149 -13.29 -5.82 11.51
C LYS A 149 -12.53 -6.22 12.76
N LYS A 150 -11.57 -7.14 12.58
CA LYS A 150 -10.69 -7.60 13.66
C LYS A 150 -9.58 -6.58 13.92
N SER A 151 -9.39 -6.22 15.16
CA SER A 151 -8.25 -5.47 15.65
C SER A 151 -7.50 -6.28 16.72
N LYS A 152 -6.30 -5.85 17.10
CA LYS A 152 -5.54 -6.52 18.18
C LYS A 152 -6.27 -6.56 19.53
N LYS A 153 -7.28 -5.70 19.73
CA LYS A 153 -7.97 -5.53 21.02
C LYS A 153 -9.42 -6.00 21.04
N ALA A 154 -10.09 -6.00 19.89
CA ALA A 154 -11.52 -6.35 19.79
C ALA A 154 -11.94 -6.59 18.33
N GLU A 155 -13.03 -7.35 18.15
CA GLU A 155 -13.80 -7.40 16.91
C GLU A 155 -14.92 -6.34 17.02
N LYS A 156 -15.12 -5.57 15.96
CA LYS A 156 -16.15 -4.55 15.90
C LYS A 156 -16.87 -4.63 14.57
N GLU A 157 -18.18 -4.55 14.61
CA GLU A 157 -19.00 -4.32 13.42
C GLU A 157 -18.72 -2.95 12.82
N VAL A 158 -18.49 -2.91 11.52
CA VAL A 158 -18.15 -1.70 10.78
C VAL A 158 -18.89 -1.71 9.45
N ASN A 159 -19.48 -0.58 9.08
CA ASN A 159 -19.99 -0.35 7.74
C ASN A 159 -18.83 0.00 6.81
N ILE A 160 -18.33 -0.99 6.05
CA ILE A 160 -17.18 -0.77 5.16
C ILE A 160 -17.54 0.04 3.91
N LYS A 161 -18.82 0.20 3.58
CA LYS A 161 -19.25 1.02 2.44
C LYS A 161 -18.84 2.49 2.59
N GLU A 162 -18.82 3.01 3.82
CA GLU A 162 -18.38 4.37 4.15
C GLU A 162 -16.87 4.63 3.90
N PHE A 163 -16.12 3.57 3.72
CA PHE A 163 -14.67 3.65 3.41
C PHE A 163 -14.39 3.58 1.92
N ILE A 164 -15.42 3.47 1.07
CA ILE A 164 -15.28 3.34 -0.38
C ILE A 164 -15.63 4.67 -1.04
N TYR A 165 -14.69 5.24 -1.79
CA TYR A 165 -14.90 6.48 -2.56
C TYR A 165 -15.34 6.21 -4.00
N GLU A 166 -14.76 5.15 -4.61
CA GLU A 166 -15.09 4.71 -5.97
C GLU A 166 -15.20 3.19 -5.98
N PHE A 167 -16.19 2.68 -6.70
CA PHE A 167 -16.36 1.25 -6.90
C PHE A 167 -16.79 0.99 -8.34
N LYS A 168 -15.93 0.30 -9.10
CA LYS A 168 -16.21 -0.14 -10.46
C LYS A 168 -15.92 -1.63 -10.53
N PHE A 169 -16.72 -2.37 -11.27
CA PHE A 169 -16.51 -3.80 -11.44
C PHE A 169 -16.88 -4.24 -12.85
N TRP A 170 -16.36 -5.36 -13.25
CA TRP A 170 -16.71 -6.08 -14.47
C TRP A 170 -16.39 -7.56 -14.30
N VAL A 171 -17.09 -8.40 -15.04
CA VAL A 171 -16.84 -9.84 -15.09
C VAL A 171 -15.98 -10.15 -16.30
N LYS A 172 -14.93 -10.92 -16.13
CA LYS A 172 -14.00 -11.33 -17.18
C LYS A 172 -13.32 -12.65 -16.84
N ASP A 173 -13.27 -13.59 -17.79
CA ASP A 173 -12.52 -14.85 -17.68
C ASP A 173 -12.78 -15.59 -16.35
N GLU A 174 -14.05 -15.87 -16.06
CA GLU A 174 -14.50 -16.53 -14.82
C GLU A 174 -14.07 -15.82 -13.53
N ALA A 175 -13.90 -14.52 -13.61
CA ALA A 175 -13.52 -13.71 -12.47
C ALA A 175 -14.31 -12.40 -12.40
N LEU A 176 -14.56 -11.96 -11.16
CA LEU A 176 -14.94 -10.59 -10.85
C LEU A 176 -13.68 -9.75 -10.70
N VAL A 177 -13.58 -8.70 -11.49
CA VAL A 177 -12.53 -7.69 -11.35
C VAL A 177 -13.13 -6.41 -10.78
N ILE A 178 -12.57 -5.91 -9.69
CA ILE A 178 -13.03 -4.71 -9.00
C ILE A 178 -11.91 -3.68 -9.06
N ASN A 179 -12.22 -2.47 -9.52
CA ASN A 179 -11.35 -1.32 -9.38
C ASN A 179 -12.00 -0.33 -8.42
N THR A 180 -11.34 -0.08 -7.30
CA THR A 180 -11.91 0.69 -6.21
C THR A 180 -10.92 1.66 -5.61
N VAL A 181 -11.41 2.81 -5.14
CA VAL A 181 -10.65 3.73 -4.30
C VAL A 181 -11.23 3.68 -2.91
N VAL A 182 -10.40 3.38 -1.93
CA VAL A 182 -10.83 3.20 -0.54
C VAL A 182 -9.99 4.08 0.40
N LYS A 183 -10.56 4.40 1.56
CA LYS A 183 -9.82 5.05 2.65
C LYS A 183 -8.61 4.20 3.05
N SER A 184 -7.46 4.83 3.10
CA SER A 184 -6.20 4.18 3.47
C SER A 184 -5.32 5.18 4.23
N GLY A 185 -4.78 4.76 5.34
CA GLY A 185 -3.93 5.61 6.17
C GLY A 185 -4.01 5.25 7.63
N SER A 186 -3.41 6.08 8.46
CA SER A 186 -3.29 5.84 9.90
C SER A 186 -4.59 6.05 10.69
N ARG A 187 -5.54 6.81 10.15
CA ARG A 187 -6.81 7.14 10.83
C ARG A 187 -7.90 6.13 10.51
N GLU A 188 -8.11 5.89 9.23
CA GLU A 188 -9.12 4.98 8.71
C GLU A 188 -8.53 4.18 7.57
N HIS A 189 -8.84 2.90 7.52
CA HIS A 189 -8.27 1.98 6.54
C HIS A 189 -9.24 0.86 6.22
N LEU A 190 -9.46 0.63 4.93
CA LEU A 190 -10.11 -0.57 4.39
C LEU A 190 -9.08 -1.35 3.59
N SER A 191 -8.76 -2.57 4.04
CA SER A 191 -7.85 -3.44 3.29
C SER A 191 -8.57 -4.09 2.10
N ALA A 192 -7.81 -4.36 1.04
CA ALA A 192 -8.32 -5.12 -0.10
C ALA A 192 -8.85 -6.49 0.30
N ASP A 193 -8.18 -7.17 1.26
CA ASP A 193 -8.60 -8.49 1.76
C ASP A 193 -9.96 -8.45 2.45
N LEU A 194 -10.21 -7.45 3.30
CA LEU A 194 -11.51 -7.33 3.98
C LEU A 194 -12.63 -7.03 2.99
N LEU A 195 -12.36 -6.20 1.98
CA LEU A 195 -13.31 -5.91 0.91
C LEU A 195 -13.58 -7.15 0.06
N ALA A 196 -12.53 -7.86 -0.36
CA ALA A 196 -12.67 -9.10 -1.12
C ALA A 196 -13.44 -10.16 -0.35
N LYS A 197 -13.12 -10.33 0.94
CA LYS A 197 -13.84 -11.25 1.83
C LYS A 197 -15.34 -10.92 1.89
N TYR A 198 -15.68 -9.65 2.12
CA TYR A 198 -17.07 -9.22 2.16
C TYR A 198 -17.83 -9.55 0.88
N ILE A 199 -17.22 -9.32 -0.28
CA ILE A 199 -17.84 -9.61 -1.58
C ILE A 199 -18.00 -11.12 -1.76
N LYS A 200 -16.98 -11.93 -1.44
CA LYS A 200 -17.05 -13.39 -1.47
C LYS A 200 -18.20 -13.95 -0.62
N GLU A 201 -18.42 -13.38 0.56
CA GLU A 201 -19.50 -13.80 1.47
C GLU A 201 -20.90 -13.42 0.99
N HIS A 202 -21.02 -12.54 -0.01
CA HIS A 202 -22.28 -12.01 -0.52
C HIS A 202 -22.51 -12.32 -2.02
N THR A 203 -21.71 -13.18 -2.60
CA THR A 203 -21.84 -13.65 -3.97
C THR A 203 -21.74 -15.17 -4.03
N SER A 204 -22.39 -15.78 -5.03
CA SER A 204 -22.45 -17.22 -5.21
C SER A 204 -21.26 -17.72 -6.04
N ASN A 205 -20.99 -19.05 -5.96
CA ASN A 205 -20.03 -19.76 -6.82
C ASN A 205 -18.57 -19.22 -6.76
N VAL A 206 -18.14 -18.69 -5.63
CA VAL A 206 -16.76 -18.28 -5.43
C VAL A 206 -15.84 -19.49 -5.51
N ASP A 207 -14.73 -19.36 -6.24
CA ASP A 207 -13.65 -20.33 -6.23
C ASP A 207 -12.80 -20.12 -4.95
N GLU A 208 -12.71 -21.16 -4.13
CA GLU A 208 -12.01 -21.11 -2.84
C GLU A 208 -10.52 -21.52 -2.93
N ASP A 209 -10.06 -21.97 -4.13
CA ASP A 209 -8.68 -22.41 -4.37
C ASP A 209 -7.64 -21.26 -4.53
#